data_2385d7d89ee920881e66c55c7060a898
#
_entry.id   2385d7d89ee920881e66c55c7060a898
#
_cell.length_a   1.000
_cell.length_b   1.000
_cell.length_c   1.000
_cell.angle_alpha   90.00
_cell.angle_beta   90.00
_cell.angle_gamma   90.00
#
_symmetry.space_group_name_H-M   'P 1'
#
loop_
_entity.id
_entity.type
_entity.pdbx_description
1 polymer ?
#
loop_
_entity_poly.entity_id
_entity_poly.type
_entity_poly.pdbx_seq_one_letter_code
_entity_poly.pdbx_strand_id
1 'polypeptide(L)'
;MMAKTDSQYRYLARQLSSKAVLFTEMIHTNAILHGNQSKFLDHTKEQNPLVLQLGGNNPEALSKVCVLSNEIDYDEINLNLGCPSPKVKSGNFGAALMAQPELVKDCLTAMIENSDKTISVKIRLGINDEDINESLDKFVSMIAETGVNIFYVHARKAILEKLSPKDNREIPPLNYERVRQLKKDFKTLEIIANGGIKDINESKNAFSDLDGIMIGREAYSNPRILGNVDSILYQSNDMNKSLKEITENMFNYFDTLNRKSEIKRGLIHMHGLYSGLKDARKIRVLLSNFNYFKKAKNEIISLLDNQYSEVA
;
A
#
# COMPACT_ATOMS: atom_id res chain seq x y z
N MET A 1 -3.34 -3.08 0.71
CA MET A 1 -4.27 -3.82 -0.21
C MET A 1 -4.74 -5.08 0.49
N MET A 2 -6.06 -5.28 0.62
CA MET A 2 -6.65 -6.42 1.34
C MET A 2 -6.08 -7.77 0.87
N ALA A 3 -5.73 -8.64 1.81
CA ALA A 3 -5.06 -9.93 1.64
C ALA A 3 -3.73 -9.88 0.85
N LYS A 4 -3.07 -8.71 0.81
CA LYS A 4 -1.86 -8.49 0.04
C LYS A 4 -0.73 -7.81 0.83
N THR A 5 -1.04 -6.78 1.60
CA THR A 5 -0.03 -5.99 2.31
C THR A 5 -0.05 -6.24 3.82
N ASP A 6 -0.17 -7.52 4.18
CA ASP A 6 0.00 -7.98 5.56
C ASP A 6 1.47 -7.91 6.01
N SER A 7 1.74 -8.24 7.25
CA SER A 7 3.08 -8.14 7.84
C SER A 7 4.13 -8.96 7.06
N GLN A 8 3.75 -10.13 6.55
CA GLN A 8 4.66 -11.02 5.80
C GLN A 8 5.07 -10.40 4.45
N TYR A 9 4.11 -9.77 3.75
CA TYR A 9 4.43 -9.05 2.52
C TYR A 9 5.28 -7.80 2.79
N ARG A 10 4.97 -7.05 3.84
CA ARG A 10 5.75 -5.85 4.19
C ARG A 10 7.19 -6.21 4.56
N TYR A 11 7.40 -7.33 5.26
CA TYR A 11 8.74 -7.83 5.51
C TYR A 11 9.48 -8.16 4.20
N LEU A 12 8.83 -8.84 3.23
CA LEU A 12 9.39 -9.09 1.90
C LEU A 12 9.73 -7.77 1.18
N ALA A 13 8.80 -6.82 1.16
CA ALA A 13 9.00 -5.53 0.50
C ALA A 13 10.21 -4.77 1.08
N ARG A 14 10.42 -4.86 2.39
CA ARG A 14 11.55 -4.24 3.09
C ARG A 14 12.88 -4.94 2.79
N GLN A 15 12.87 -6.20 2.39
CA GLN A 15 14.10 -6.84 1.86
C GLN A 15 14.53 -6.24 0.52
N LEU A 16 13.62 -5.65 -0.24
CA LEU A 16 13.84 -5.08 -1.57
C LEU A 16 14.12 -3.59 -1.56
N SER A 17 13.56 -2.84 -0.59
CA SER A 17 13.75 -1.40 -0.46
C SER A 17 13.75 -0.99 1.02
N SER A 18 14.76 -0.24 1.43
CA SER A 18 14.87 0.34 2.77
C SER A 18 14.09 1.65 2.90
N LYS A 19 13.84 2.35 1.80
CA LYS A 19 13.28 3.72 1.76
C LYS A 19 11.79 3.78 1.37
N ALA A 20 11.29 2.78 0.61
CA ALA A 20 9.89 2.79 0.20
C ALA A 20 8.94 2.85 1.40
N VAL A 21 8.01 3.81 1.39
CA VAL A 21 6.97 3.91 2.41
C VAL A 21 5.96 2.79 2.19
N LEU A 22 5.81 1.90 3.17
CA LEU A 22 4.91 0.77 3.10
C LEU A 22 3.55 1.11 3.73
N PHE A 23 2.51 0.43 3.26
CA PHE A 23 1.14 0.58 3.79
C PHE A 23 0.65 -0.73 4.37
N THR A 24 -0.05 -0.65 5.50
CA THR A 24 -0.85 -1.78 5.98
C THR A 24 -1.98 -2.11 4.99
N GLU A 25 -2.70 -3.18 5.22
CA GLU A 25 -4.03 -3.35 4.66
C GLU A 25 -4.95 -2.24 5.20
N MET A 26 -6.07 -1.96 4.51
CA MET A 26 -7.09 -1.09 5.08
C MET A 26 -7.79 -1.80 6.25
N ILE A 27 -7.64 -1.27 7.45
CA ILE A 27 -8.21 -1.84 8.69
C ILE A 27 -9.39 -0.99 9.11
N HIS A 28 -10.56 -1.62 9.30
CA HIS A 28 -11.73 -0.89 9.79
C HIS A 28 -11.60 -0.60 11.28
N THR A 29 -11.95 0.61 11.72
CA THR A 29 -11.84 1.05 13.11
C THR A 29 -12.49 0.08 14.10
N ASN A 30 -13.69 -0.41 13.79
CA ASN A 30 -14.38 -1.39 14.65
C ASN A 30 -13.64 -2.72 14.80
N ALA A 31 -12.85 -3.13 13.79
CA ALA A 31 -12.04 -4.35 13.90
C ALA A 31 -10.91 -4.17 14.92
N ILE A 32 -10.38 -2.96 15.05
CA ILE A 32 -9.36 -2.62 16.05
C ILE A 32 -10.01 -2.50 17.43
N LEU A 33 -11.10 -1.72 17.55
CA LEU A 33 -11.71 -1.40 18.83
C LEU A 33 -12.40 -2.60 19.50
N HIS A 34 -12.99 -3.50 18.70
CA HIS A 34 -13.78 -4.63 19.20
C HIS A 34 -13.15 -5.99 18.92
N GLY A 35 -12.02 -6.02 18.21
CA GLY A 35 -11.30 -7.24 17.87
C GLY A 35 -10.00 -7.41 18.66
N ASN A 36 -9.12 -8.24 18.13
CA ASN A 36 -7.78 -8.39 18.69
C ASN A 36 -6.87 -7.28 18.14
N GLN A 37 -6.61 -6.25 18.95
CA GLN A 37 -5.82 -5.07 18.58
C GLN A 37 -4.42 -5.45 18.09
N SER A 38 -3.71 -6.32 18.80
CA SER A 38 -2.35 -6.72 18.42
C SER A 38 -2.32 -7.38 17.04
N LYS A 39 -3.33 -8.16 16.69
CA LYS A 39 -3.44 -8.76 15.36
C LYS A 39 -3.47 -7.74 14.23
N PHE A 40 -4.03 -6.56 14.48
CA PHE A 40 -4.23 -5.53 13.45
C PHE A 40 -3.17 -4.43 13.49
N LEU A 41 -2.66 -4.11 14.66
CA LEU A 41 -1.75 -2.99 14.86
C LEU A 41 -0.28 -3.41 15.01
N ASP A 42 0.00 -4.64 15.44
CA ASP A 42 1.39 -5.08 15.62
C ASP A 42 2.15 -5.13 14.29
N HIS A 43 3.35 -4.59 14.35
CA HIS A 43 4.34 -4.72 13.31
C HIS A 43 5.74 -4.71 13.94
N THR A 44 6.76 -4.99 13.16
CA THR A 44 8.14 -4.87 13.62
C THR A 44 8.76 -3.60 13.05
N LYS A 45 9.68 -2.99 13.80
CA LYS A 45 10.35 -1.74 13.41
C LYS A 45 11.06 -1.85 12.05
N GLU A 46 11.49 -3.04 11.68
CA GLU A 46 12.11 -3.29 10.37
C GLU A 46 11.15 -3.04 9.21
N GLN A 47 9.84 -2.91 9.44
CA GLN A 47 8.87 -2.60 8.38
C GLN A 47 8.75 -1.09 8.10
N ASN A 48 9.31 -0.22 8.96
CA ASN A 48 9.26 1.24 8.78
C ASN A 48 10.18 1.70 7.63
N PRO A 49 9.83 2.81 6.94
CA PRO A 49 8.66 3.65 7.17
C PRO A 49 7.34 2.99 6.79
N LEU A 50 6.34 3.05 7.70
CA LEU A 50 5.07 2.33 7.59
C LEU A 50 3.86 3.23 7.89
N VAL A 51 2.88 3.18 7.01
CA VAL A 51 1.59 3.88 7.13
C VAL A 51 0.51 2.92 7.60
N LEU A 52 -0.18 3.27 8.68
CA LEU A 52 -1.41 2.60 9.10
C LEU A 52 -2.59 3.12 8.27
N GLN A 53 -3.22 2.28 7.45
CA GLN A 53 -4.39 2.71 6.69
C GLN A 53 -5.70 2.29 7.38
N LEU A 54 -6.52 3.27 7.71
CA LEU A 54 -7.82 3.09 8.37
C LEU A 54 -8.98 3.22 7.36
N GLY A 55 -10.03 2.45 7.63
CA GLY A 55 -11.36 2.62 7.06
C GLY A 55 -12.38 2.84 8.17
N GLY A 56 -13.25 3.81 8.00
CA GLY A 56 -14.28 4.18 8.97
C GLY A 56 -14.93 5.50 8.59
N ASN A 57 -16.02 5.81 9.25
CA ASN A 57 -16.83 7.03 9.02
C ASN A 57 -17.36 7.62 10.35
N ASN A 58 -16.85 7.14 11.46
CA ASN A 58 -17.24 7.66 12.76
C ASN A 58 -16.06 8.40 13.40
N PRO A 59 -16.16 9.74 13.64
CA PRO A 59 -15.08 10.54 14.19
C PRO A 59 -14.55 10.03 15.53
N GLU A 60 -15.45 9.64 16.45
CA GLU A 60 -15.07 9.14 17.79
C GLU A 60 -14.29 7.81 17.67
N ALA A 61 -14.72 6.90 16.80
CA ALA A 61 -14.03 5.63 16.59
C ALA A 61 -12.64 5.83 15.97
N LEU A 62 -12.50 6.77 15.02
CA LEU A 62 -11.23 7.13 14.41
C LEU A 62 -10.29 7.77 15.43
N SER A 63 -10.78 8.71 16.24
CA SER A 63 -10.04 9.34 17.34
C SER A 63 -9.47 8.27 18.31
N LYS A 64 -10.32 7.34 18.79
CA LYS A 64 -9.87 6.26 19.68
C LYS A 64 -8.77 5.39 19.06
N VAL A 65 -8.87 5.09 17.77
CA VAL A 65 -7.82 4.32 17.08
C VAL A 65 -6.54 5.14 16.94
N CYS A 66 -6.62 6.44 16.69
CA CYS A 66 -5.45 7.32 16.66
C CYS A 66 -4.72 7.31 18.01
N VAL A 67 -5.45 7.50 19.13
CA VAL A 67 -4.86 7.42 20.47
C VAL A 67 -4.15 6.09 20.72
N LEU A 68 -4.79 4.96 20.37
CA LEU A 68 -4.15 3.64 20.49
C LEU A 68 -2.89 3.50 19.61
N SER A 69 -2.87 4.17 18.48
CA SER A 69 -1.76 4.09 17.51
C SER A 69 -0.58 4.99 17.88
N ASN A 70 -0.73 5.96 18.79
CA ASN A 70 0.35 6.82 19.25
C ASN A 70 1.45 6.02 19.96
N GLU A 71 1.09 4.97 20.67
CA GLU A 71 2.03 4.06 21.36
C GLU A 71 2.73 3.09 20.42
N ILE A 72 2.40 3.12 19.12
CA ILE A 72 2.92 2.20 18.12
C ILE A 72 3.77 2.98 17.11
N ASP A 73 4.88 2.42 16.69
CA ASP A 73 5.87 3.07 15.82
C ASP A 73 5.41 3.11 14.34
N TYR A 74 4.25 3.75 14.07
CA TYR A 74 3.83 4.13 12.72
C TYR A 74 4.36 5.51 12.39
N ASP A 75 4.73 5.72 11.11
CA ASP A 75 5.19 7.03 10.62
C ASP A 75 4.02 7.93 10.22
N GLU A 76 2.90 7.33 9.82
CA GLU A 76 1.74 8.04 9.29
C GLU A 76 0.44 7.23 9.53
N ILE A 77 -0.69 7.92 9.71
CA ILE A 77 -2.02 7.31 9.70
C ILE A 77 -2.80 7.86 8.50
N ASN A 78 -3.30 6.96 7.66
CA ASN A 78 -3.99 7.30 6.42
C ASN A 78 -5.48 6.93 6.47
N LEU A 79 -6.37 7.86 6.16
CA LEU A 79 -7.78 7.57 5.97
C LEU A 79 -8.07 7.16 4.53
N ASN A 80 -8.66 5.98 4.35
CA ASN A 80 -9.05 5.50 3.02
C ASN A 80 -10.37 6.11 2.56
N LEU A 81 -10.32 6.95 1.54
CA LEU A 81 -11.46 7.59 0.88
C LEU A 81 -11.57 7.16 -0.61
N GLY A 82 -10.96 6.03 -0.99
CA GLY A 82 -10.87 5.63 -2.39
C GLY A 82 -11.31 4.19 -2.71
N CYS A 83 -11.64 3.37 -1.70
CA CYS A 83 -12.05 1.98 -1.91
C CYS A 83 -13.53 1.88 -2.33
N PRO A 84 -13.85 1.31 -3.54
CA PRO A 84 -15.22 1.23 -4.03
C PRO A 84 -15.86 -0.14 -3.78
N SER A 85 -15.36 -0.96 -2.84
CA SER A 85 -15.87 -2.31 -2.68
C SER A 85 -17.30 -2.33 -2.09
N PRO A 86 -18.15 -3.31 -2.45
CA PRO A 86 -19.53 -3.40 -1.95
C PRO A 86 -19.60 -3.41 -0.42
N LYS A 87 -18.71 -4.15 0.25
CA LYS A 87 -18.64 -4.19 1.72
C LYS A 87 -18.29 -2.84 2.32
N VAL A 88 -17.42 -2.08 1.66
CA VAL A 88 -17.01 -0.74 2.06
C VAL A 88 -18.16 0.25 1.86
N LYS A 89 -18.82 0.15 0.71
CA LYS A 89 -20.01 0.97 0.39
C LYS A 89 -21.16 0.71 1.38
N SER A 90 -21.49 -0.56 1.67
CA SER A 90 -22.55 -0.89 2.63
C SER A 90 -22.25 -0.41 4.06
N GLY A 91 -20.98 -0.29 4.43
CA GLY A 91 -20.52 0.31 5.68
C GLY A 91 -20.37 1.84 5.62
N ASN A 92 -20.75 2.49 4.51
CA ASN A 92 -20.64 3.93 4.27
C ASN A 92 -19.25 4.51 4.57
N PHE A 93 -18.17 3.84 4.11
CA PHE A 93 -16.80 4.34 4.22
C PHE A 93 -16.04 4.18 2.89
N GLY A 94 -14.75 4.53 2.84
CA GLY A 94 -13.96 4.49 1.61
C GLY A 94 -14.45 5.50 0.56
N ALA A 95 -14.59 5.11 -0.69
CA ALA A 95 -14.94 6.04 -1.77
C ALA A 95 -16.35 6.67 -1.62
N ALA A 96 -17.26 6.02 -0.91
CA ALA A 96 -18.59 6.58 -0.65
C ALA A 96 -18.55 7.86 0.20
N LEU A 97 -17.52 8.01 1.04
CA LEU A 97 -17.33 9.23 1.84
C LEU A 97 -16.98 10.49 1.02
N MET A 98 -16.50 10.33 -0.21
CA MET A 98 -16.27 11.49 -1.07
C MET A 98 -17.55 12.28 -1.39
N ALA A 99 -18.74 11.64 -1.27
CA ALA A 99 -20.04 12.32 -1.34
C ALA A 99 -20.43 13.06 -0.04
N GLN A 100 -19.66 12.94 1.03
CA GLN A 100 -19.97 13.47 2.35
C GLN A 100 -18.77 14.24 2.92
N PRO A 101 -18.32 15.34 2.25
CA PRO A 101 -17.08 16.02 2.60
C PRO A 101 -17.08 16.61 4.02
N GLU A 102 -18.22 17.06 4.53
CA GLU A 102 -18.34 17.55 5.92
C GLU A 102 -18.07 16.43 6.94
N LEU A 103 -18.64 15.24 6.72
CA LEU A 103 -18.35 14.09 7.60
C LEU A 103 -16.88 13.69 7.52
N VAL A 104 -16.25 13.78 6.35
CA VAL A 104 -14.81 13.54 6.20
C VAL A 104 -14.01 14.58 6.97
N LYS A 105 -14.39 15.84 6.91
CA LYS A 105 -13.79 16.93 7.68
C LYS A 105 -13.86 16.64 9.19
N ASP A 106 -15.04 16.26 9.71
CA ASP A 106 -15.21 15.89 11.13
C ASP A 106 -14.32 14.71 11.52
N CYS A 107 -14.26 13.68 10.66
CA CYS A 107 -13.40 12.52 10.88
C CYS A 107 -11.91 12.91 10.96
N LEU A 108 -11.45 13.73 10.04
CA LEU A 108 -10.04 14.13 9.97
C LEU A 108 -9.65 15.08 11.10
N THR A 109 -10.54 16.00 11.47
CA THR A 109 -10.34 16.86 12.64
C THR A 109 -10.16 16.01 13.89
N ALA A 110 -11.05 15.04 14.12
CA ALA A 110 -10.96 14.13 15.26
C ALA A 110 -9.68 13.27 15.24
N MET A 111 -9.21 12.87 14.05
CA MET A 111 -7.93 12.14 13.92
C MET A 111 -6.74 13.03 14.25
N ILE A 112 -6.69 14.25 13.72
CA ILE A 112 -5.57 15.20 13.91
C ILE A 112 -5.45 15.62 15.37
N GLU A 113 -6.57 15.93 16.04
CA GLU A 113 -6.58 16.34 17.43
C GLU A 113 -6.13 15.24 18.41
N ASN A 114 -6.18 13.97 17.99
CA ASN A 114 -5.91 12.81 18.83
C ASN A 114 -4.73 11.95 18.34
N SER A 115 -3.95 12.44 17.39
CA SER A 115 -2.78 11.74 16.86
C SER A 115 -1.52 12.60 17.00
N ASP A 116 -0.42 11.97 17.42
CA ASP A 116 0.93 12.53 17.32
C ASP A 116 1.61 12.20 15.96
N LYS A 117 0.93 11.42 15.12
CA LYS A 117 1.39 11.02 13.79
C LYS A 117 0.83 11.94 12.71
N THR A 118 1.54 12.03 11.59
CA THR A 118 1.01 12.68 10.38
C THR A 118 -0.28 12.02 9.91
N ILE A 119 -1.32 12.81 9.66
CA ILE A 119 -2.57 12.33 9.08
C ILE A 119 -2.60 12.63 7.58
N SER A 120 -2.92 11.62 6.79
CA SER A 120 -3.03 11.71 5.33
C SER A 120 -4.33 11.09 4.81
N VAL A 121 -4.64 11.31 3.55
CA VAL A 121 -5.81 10.72 2.90
C VAL A 121 -5.45 10.02 1.59
N LYS A 122 -6.20 8.95 1.26
CA LYS A 122 -6.12 8.30 -0.04
C LYS A 122 -7.44 8.37 -0.77
N ILE A 123 -7.48 9.15 -1.85
CA ILE A 123 -8.68 9.54 -2.59
C ILE A 123 -8.71 8.98 -4.02
N ARG A 124 -9.84 9.19 -4.70
CA ARG A 124 -10.04 9.09 -6.15
C ARG A 124 -10.19 10.49 -6.76
N LEU A 125 -10.25 10.58 -8.09
CA LEU A 125 -10.55 11.84 -8.77
C LEU A 125 -12.00 12.33 -8.58
N GLY A 126 -12.87 11.50 -8.08
CA GLY A 126 -14.29 11.71 -7.86
C GLY A 126 -15.04 10.38 -7.89
N ILE A 127 -16.36 10.45 -7.73
CA ILE A 127 -17.25 9.29 -7.75
C ILE A 127 -18.30 9.42 -8.86
N ASN A 128 -18.78 8.28 -9.36
CA ASN A 128 -19.86 8.19 -10.35
C ASN A 128 -19.71 9.20 -11.51
N ASP A 129 -20.73 10.01 -11.78
CA ASP A 129 -20.77 10.94 -12.91
C ASP A 129 -20.35 12.38 -12.54
N GLU A 130 -19.76 12.61 -11.35
CA GLU A 130 -19.28 13.92 -10.92
C GLU A 130 -18.33 14.55 -11.94
N ASP A 131 -18.41 15.87 -12.09
CA ASP A 131 -17.38 16.65 -12.77
C ASP A 131 -16.13 16.72 -11.88
N ILE A 132 -15.09 16.01 -12.29
CA ILE A 132 -13.84 15.93 -11.55
C ILE A 132 -13.06 17.24 -11.47
N ASN A 133 -13.36 18.24 -12.30
CA ASN A 133 -12.66 19.52 -12.25
C ASN A 133 -13.15 20.36 -11.07
N GLU A 134 -14.45 20.36 -10.83
CA GLU A 134 -15.04 21.16 -9.76
C GLU A 134 -15.15 20.39 -8.44
N SER A 135 -15.65 19.15 -8.50
CA SER A 135 -15.91 18.36 -7.28
C SER A 135 -14.62 17.99 -6.53
N LEU A 136 -13.55 17.63 -7.27
CA LEU A 136 -12.28 17.27 -6.66
C LEU A 136 -11.63 18.46 -5.95
N ASP A 137 -11.61 19.64 -6.59
CA ASP A 137 -10.96 20.82 -6.00
C ASP A 137 -11.70 21.30 -4.76
N LYS A 138 -13.04 21.31 -4.79
CA LYS A 138 -13.85 21.60 -3.61
C LYS A 138 -13.59 20.63 -2.48
N PHE A 139 -13.53 19.33 -2.79
CA PHE A 139 -13.25 18.29 -1.81
C PHE A 139 -11.85 18.46 -1.19
N VAL A 140 -10.82 18.61 -2.03
CA VAL A 140 -9.43 18.77 -1.57
C VAL A 140 -9.25 20.04 -0.76
N SER A 141 -9.84 21.18 -1.20
CA SER A 141 -9.81 22.44 -0.45
C SER A 141 -10.38 22.28 0.95
N MET A 142 -11.57 21.67 1.07
CA MET A 142 -12.23 21.47 2.37
C MET A 142 -11.42 20.54 3.29
N ILE A 143 -10.82 19.49 2.73
CA ILE A 143 -10.00 18.55 3.52
C ILE A 143 -8.69 19.22 3.96
N ALA A 144 -8.06 20.02 3.11
CA ALA A 144 -6.84 20.74 3.45
C ALA A 144 -7.04 21.75 4.60
N GLU A 145 -8.24 22.34 4.73
CA GLU A 145 -8.59 23.20 5.87
C GLU A 145 -8.47 22.52 7.23
N THR A 146 -8.56 21.18 7.29
CA THR A 146 -8.36 20.42 8.55
C THR A 146 -6.89 20.34 8.99
N GLY A 147 -5.95 20.70 8.11
CA GLY A 147 -4.50 20.55 8.32
C GLY A 147 -3.90 19.34 7.61
N VAL A 148 -4.70 18.52 6.93
CA VAL A 148 -4.18 17.44 6.07
C VAL A 148 -3.47 18.03 4.88
N ASN A 149 -2.20 17.67 4.69
CA ASN A 149 -1.35 18.15 3.60
C ASN A 149 -0.89 17.03 2.63
N ILE A 150 -1.10 15.76 2.93
CA ILE A 150 -0.65 14.62 2.12
C ILE A 150 -1.85 13.89 1.49
N PHE A 151 -1.88 13.86 0.16
CA PHE A 151 -2.96 13.26 -0.63
C PHE A 151 -2.42 12.20 -1.59
N TYR A 152 -2.77 10.93 -1.37
CA TYR A 152 -2.53 9.85 -2.32
C TYR A 152 -3.70 9.76 -3.31
N VAL A 153 -3.48 10.18 -4.54
CA VAL A 153 -4.54 10.36 -5.54
C VAL A 153 -4.54 9.22 -6.56
N HIS A 154 -5.54 8.32 -6.47
CA HIS A 154 -5.73 7.33 -7.53
C HIS A 154 -6.33 8.02 -8.77
N ALA A 155 -5.56 8.08 -9.84
CA ALA A 155 -5.86 8.82 -11.07
C ALA A 155 -7.05 8.26 -11.88
N ARG A 156 -8.10 7.77 -11.19
CA ARG A 156 -9.37 7.28 -11.76
C ARG A 156 -10.55 7.70 -10.88
N LYS A 157 -11.70 7.87 -11.50
CA LYS A 157 -12.99 7.94 -10.77
C LYS A 157 -13.31 6.61 -10.10
N ALA A 158 -14.17 6.62 -9.10
CA ALA A 158 -14.78 5.40 -8.54
C ALA A 158 -16.26 5.34 -8.96
N ILE A 159 -16.64 4.29 -9.67
CA ILE A 159 -18.04 4.02 -10.04
C ILE A 159 -18.62 3.07 -8.99
N LEU A 160 -19.47 3.59 -8.12
CA LEU A 160 -19.89 2.89 -6.91
C LEU A 160 -20.99 1.85 -7.15
N GLU A 161 -21.81 2.01 -8.19
CA GLU A 161 -23.01 1.20 -8.36
C GLU A 161 -22.89 0.12 -9.43
N LYS A 162 -22.09 0.38 -10.45
CA LYS A 162 -22.09 -0.42 -11.68
C LYS A 162 -20.85 -1.30 -11.86
N LEU A 163 -19.78 -1.03 -11.11
CA LEU A 163 -18.50 -1.69 -11.33
C LEU A 163 -18.00 -2.44 -10.09
N SER A 164 -17.47 -3.63 -10.31
CA SER A 164 -16.74 -4.37 -9.28
C SER A 164 -15.46 -3.62 -8.86
N PRO A 165 -14.86 -3.96 -7.70
CA PRO A 165 -13.57 -3.37 -7.31
C PRO A 165 -12.45 -3.64 -8.33
N LYS A 166 -12.51 -4.74 -9.09
CA LYS A 166 -11.57 -5.04 -10.17
C LYS A 166 -11.79 -4.07 -11.32
N ASP A 167 -13.02 -3.96 -11.80
CA ASP A 167 -13.39 -3.11 -12.94
C ASP A 167 -13.12 -1.63 -12.64
N ASN A 168 -13.34 -1.17 -11.41
CA ASN A 168 -12.99 0.17 -10.94
C ASN A 168 -11.49 0.50 -10.99
N ARG A 169 -10.62 -0.48 -11.22
CA ARG A 169 -9.19 -0.29 -11.41
C ARG A 169 -8.76 -0.40 -12.87
N GLU A 170 -9.68 -0.73 -13.76
CA GLU A 170 -9.38 -1.02 -15.17
C GLU A 170 -10.21 -0.16 -16.13
N ILE A 171 -11.53 -0.08 -15.93
CA ILE A 171 -12.48 0.55 -16.86
C ILE A 171 -12.45 2.08 -16.80
N PRO A 172 -12.60 2.77 -15.63
CA PRO A 172 -12.47 4.23 -15.64
C PRO A 172 -11.08 4.61 -16.13
N PRO A 173 -10.94 5.57 -17.09
CA PRO A 173 -9.65 5.92 -17.64
C PRO A 173 -8.73 6.53 -16.59
N LEU A 174 -7.42 6.32 -16.74
CA LEU A 174 -6.40 7.05 -15.99
C LEU A 174 -6.36 8.49 -16.49
N ASN A 175 -6.38 9.43 -15.56
CA ASN A 175 -6.25 10.85 -15.85
C ASN A 175 -5.16 11.47 -14.94
N TYR A 176 -3.90 11.29 -15.34
CA TYR A 176 -2.77 11.86 -14.62
C TYR A 176 -2.69 13.38 -14.82
N GLU A 177 -3.19 13.90 -15.95
CA GLU A 177 -3.22 15.35 -16.17
C GLU A 177 -4.05 16.06 -15.11
N ARG A 178 -5.19 15.47 -14.72
CA ARG A 178 -5.99 15.99 -13.62
C ARG A 178 -5.25 15.97 -12.27
N VAL A 179 -4.42 14.95 -12.04
CA VAL A 179 -3.57 14.89 -10.82
C VAL A 179 -2.52 16.00 -10.84
N ARG A 180 -1.88 16.25 -12.00
CA ARG A 180 -0.93 17.36 -12.16
C ARG A 180 -1.59 18.72 -11.99
N GLN A 181 -2.80 18.88 -12.55
CA GLN A 181 -3.54 20.11 -12.37
C GLN A 181 -3.84 20.36 -10.88
N LEU A 182 -4.24 19.32 -10.14
CA LEU A 182 -4.44 19.40 -8.69
C LEU A 182 -3.17 19.92 -7.96
N LYS A 183 -2.00 19.40 -8.32
CA LYS A 183 -0.73 19.89 -7.74
C LYS A 183 -0.44 21.35 -8.09
N LYS A 184 -0.76 21.79 -9.30
CA LYS A 184 -0.57 23.19 -9.72
C LYS A 184 -1.49 24.14 -8.94
N ASP A 185 -2.72 23.70 -8.67
CA ASP A 185 -3.73 24.48 -7.95
C ASP A 185 -3.45 24.51 -6.44
N PHE A 186 -2.94 23.41 -5.89
CA PHE A 186 -2.64 23.23 -4.46
C PHE A 186 -1.14 23.02 -4.23
N LYS A 187 -0.32 24.02 -4.50
CA LYS A 187 1.16 23.94 -4.51
C LYS A 187 1.76 23.53 -3.16
N THR A 188 1.11 23.84 -2.06
CA THR A 188 1.56 23.53 -0.69
C THR A 188 1.21 22.12 -0.24
N LEU A 189 0.30 21.44 -0.94
CA LEU A 189 -0.07 20.06 -0.62
C LEU A 189 0.91 19.08 -1.27
N GLU A 190 1.17 17.97 -0.58
CA GLU A 190 1.90 16.83 -1.13
C GLU A 190 0.93 15.93 -1.91
N ILE A 191 1.10 15.87 -3.23
CA ILE A 191 0.24 15.10 -4.14
C ILE A 191 1.01 13.90 -4.67
N ILE A 192 0.64 12.71 -4.22
CA ILE A 192 1.25 11.45 -4.61
C ILE A 192 0.37 10.73 -5.64
N ALA A 193 0.89 10.51 -6.85
CA ALA A 193 0.16 9.84 -7.92
C ALA A 193 0.03 8.34 -7.66
N ASN A 194 -1.16 7.78 -7.92
CA ASN A 194 -1.42 6.35 -7.83
C ASN A 194 -2.27 5.87 -9.02
N GLY A 195 -2.09 4.62 -9.40
CA GLY A 195 -2.86 3.94 -10.44
C GLY A 195 -2.06 3.65 -11.70
N GLY A 196 -2.04 2.41 -12.16
CA GLY A 196 -1.43 2.01 -13.44
C GLY A 196 0.09 2.02 -13.51
N ILE A 197 0.80 2.42 -12.48
CA ILE A 197 2.27 2.52 -12.45
C ILE A 197 2.87 1.12 -12.47
N LYS A 198 3.78 0.86 -13.44
CA LYS A 198 4.41 -0.44 -13.69
C LYS A 198 5.93 -0.38 -13.83
N ASP A 199 6.51 0.80 -13.99
CA ASP A 199 7.94 1.01 -14.14
C ASP A 199 8.39 2.23 -13.33
N ILE A 200 9.49 2.09 -12.56
CA ILE A 200 10.01 3.16 -11.71
C ILE A 200 10.74 4.22 -12.54
N ASN A 201 11.52 3.81 -13.55
CA ASN A 201 12.31 4.74 -14.37
C ASN A 201 11.39 5.65 -15.21
N GLU A 202 10.40 5.05 -15.86
CA GLU A 202 9.38 5.80 -16.60
C GLU A 202 8.63 6.74 -15.69
N SER A 203 8.24 6.25 -14.50
CA SER A 203 7.45 7.03 -13.54
C SER A 203 8.22 8.18 -12.92
N LYS A 204 9.53 8.05 -12.66
CA LYS A 204 10.37 9.15 -12.17
C LYS A 204 10.29 10.37 -13.09
N ASN A 205 10.38 10.13 -14.40
CA ASN A 205 10.31 11.21 -15.38
C ASN A 205 8.88 11.71 -15.59
N ALA A 206 7.93 10.76 -15.69
CA ALA A 206 6.53 11.07 -15.95
C ALA A 206 5.84 11.86 -14.81
N PHE A 207 6.29 11.72 -13.58
CA PHE A 207 5.71 12.35 -12.39
C PHE A 207 6.70 13.25 -11.63
N SER A 208 7.69 13.80 -12.33
CA SER A 208 8.70 14.70 -11.74
C SER A 208 8.15 16.02 -11.20
N ASP A 209 6.94 16.37 -11.61
CA ASP A 209 6.17 17.53 -11.16
C ASP A 209 5.22 17.26 -9.97
N LEU A 210 5.22 16.03 -9.48
CA LEU A 210 4.47 15.60 -8.29
C LEU A 210 5.43 15.24 -7.14
N ASP A 211 4.89 15.15 -5.93
CA ASP A 211 5.70 14.90 -4.73
C ASP A 211 6.04 13.42 -4.52
N GLY A 212 5.39 12.53 -5.26
CA GLY A 212 5.69 11.10 -5.20
C GLY A 212 4.78 10.22 -6.04
N ILE A 213 5.08 8.94 -5.99
CA ILE A 213 4.29 7.90 -6.65
C ILE A 213 3.93 6.77 -5.67
N MET A 214 2.73 6.23 -5.80
CA MET A 214 2.30 5.06 -5.05
C MET A 214 2.04 3.89 -5.99
N ILE A 215 2.78 2.81 -5.81
CA ILE A 215 2.65 1.58 -6.60
C ILE A 215 1.78 0.58 -5.84
N GLY A 216 0.80 0.01 -6.50
CA GLY A 216 -0.08 -0.98 -5.89
C GLY A 216 0.15 -2.38 -6.42
N ARG A 217 -0.66 -2.79 -7.38
CA ARG A 217 -0.70 -4.16 -7.91
C ARG A 217 0.62 -4.65 -8.47
N GLU A 218 1.38 -3.78 -9.12
CA GLU A 218 2.69 -4.14 -9.67
C GLU A 218 3.68 -4.52 -8.58
N ALA A 219 3.76 -3.75 -7.49
CA ALA A 219 4.63 -4.09 -6.37
C ALA A 219 4.30 -5.46 -5.74
N TYR A 220 3.05 -5.94 -5.86
CA TYR A 220 2.67 -7.27 -5.39
C TYR A 220 2.94 -8.39 -6.40
N SER A 221 2.61 -8.15 -7.69
CA SER A 221 2.77 -9.16 -8.75
C SER A 221 4.21 -9.33 -9.22
N ASN A 222 4.99 -8.25 -9.14
CA ASN A 222 6.41 -8.19 -9.47
C ASN A 222 7.18 -7.40 -8.38
N PRO A 223 7.39 -7.98 -7.19
CA PRO A 223 8.02 -7.27 -6.07
C PRO A 223 9.41 -6.71 -6.39
N ARG A 224 10.13 -7.29 -7.35
CA ARG A 224 11.46 -6.80 -7.75
C ARG A 224 11.48 -5.36 -8.25
N ILE A 225 10.33 -4.80 -8.65
CA ILE A 225 10.22 -3.37 -8.96
C ILE A 225 10.68 -2.51 -7.78
N LEU A 226 10.51 -2.97 -6.53
CA LEU A 226 10.91 -2.25 -5.33
C LEU A 226 12.43 -2.17 -5.16
N GLY A 227 13.19 -3.10 -5.73
CA GLY A 227 14.65 -3.12 -5.64
C GLY A 227 15.33 -1.90 -6.28
N ASN A 228 14.63 -1.21 -7.18
CA ASN A 228 15.15 -0.01 -7.83
C ASN A 228 14.69 1.31 -7.19
N VAL A 229 13.80 1.24 -6.17
CA VAL A 229 13.22 2.42 -5.54
C VAL A 229 14.29 3.27 -4.86
N ASP A 230 15.14 2.65 -4.06
CA ASP A 230 16.12 3.36 -3.23
C ASP A 230 17.15 4.10 -4.10
N SER A 231 17.66 3.45 -5.15
CA SER A 231 18.64 4.07 -6.05
C SER A 231 18.02 5.12 -6.98
N ILE A 232 16.85 4.84 -7.56
CA ILE A 232 16.26 5.71 -8.59
C ILE A 232 15.54 6.91 -7.99
N LEU A 233 14.73 6.70 -6.94
CA LEU A 233 13.90 7.76 -6.36
C LEU A 233 14.59 8.47 -5.22
N TYR A 234 15.32 7.75 -4.37
CA TYR A 234 15.98 8.31 -3.19
C TYR A 234 17.47 8.54 -3.38
N GLN A 235 18.04 8.22 -4.53
CA GLN A 235 19.46 8.37 -4.85
C GLN A 235 20.38 7.74 -3.78
N SER A 236 19.91 6.65 -3.16
CA SER A 236 20.66 5.86 -2.18
C SER A 236 21.67 4.97 -2.89
N ASN A 237 22.87 4.89 -2.33
CA ASN A 237 23.92 3.98 -2.80
C ASN A 237 23.86 2.61 -2.11
N ASP A 238 22.77 2.32 -1.37
CA ASP A 238 22.61 1.03 -0.71
C ASP A 238 22.57 -0.09 -1.74
N MET A 239 23.35 -1.13 -1.52
CA MET A 239 23.40 -2.27 -2.43
C MET A 239 22.12 -3.10 -2.30
N ASN A 240 21.50 -3.41 -3.43
CA ASN A 240 20.36 -4.31 -3.48
C ASN A 240 20.79 -5.73 -3.05
N LYS A 241 19.99 -6.34 -2.18
CA LYS A 241 20.17 -7.74 -1.82
C LYS A 241 19.94 -8.64 -3.03
N SER A 242 20.71 -9.69 -3.15
CA SER A 242 20.48 -10.73 -4.16
C SER A 242 19.19 -11.50 -3.88
N LEU A 243 18.60 -12.12 -4.91
CA LEU A 243 17.42 -12.99 -4.73
C LEU A 243 17.68 -14.14 -3.75
N LYS A 244 18.92 -14.63 -3.69
CA LYS A 244 19.34 -15.65 -2.73
C LYS A 244 19.24 -15.12 -1.30
N GLU A 245 19.85 -13.98 -1.01
CA GLU A 245 19.80 -13.34 0.32
C GLU A 245 18.36 -13.02 0.75
N ILE A 246 17.54 -12.47 -0.17
CA ILE A 246 16.13 -12.21 0.11
C ILE A 246 15.40 -13.50 0.45
N THR A 247 15.66 -14.57 -0.30
CA THR A 247 15.07 -15.89 -0.04
C THR A 247 15.48 -16.41 1.34
N GLU A 248 16.76 -16.38 1.67
CA GLU A 248 17.29 -16.80 2.96
C GLU A 248 16.67 -16.00 4.11
N ASN A 249 16.62 -14.68 3.99
CA ASN A 249 16.03 -13.79 4.99
C ASN A 249 14.54 -14.08 5.20
N MET A 250 13.78 -14.31 4.11
CA MET A 250 12.36 -14.67 4.21
C MET A 250 12.15 -15.99 4.96
N PHE A 251 12.95 -17.02 4.67
CA PHE A 251 12.82 -18.29 5.37
C PHE A 251 13.25 -18.18 6.84
N ASN A 252 14.32 -17.44 7.15
CA ASN A 252 14.71 -17.16 8.52
C ASN A 252 13.60 -16.39 9.28
N TYR A 253 12.95 -15.43 8.64
CA TYR A 253 11.78 -14.75 9.21
C TYR A 253 10.62 -15.72 9.46
N PHE A 254 10.34 -16.66 8.54
CA PHE A 254 9.30 -17.67 8.73
C PHE A 254 9.57 -18.59 9.90
N ASP A 255 10.84 -18.88 10.21
CA ASP A 255 11.22 -19.68 11.38
C ASP A 255 10.93 -18.97 12.71
N THR A 256 10.75 -17.64 12.71
CA THR A 256 10.32 -16.86 13.90
C THR A 256 8.81 -16.84 14.10
N LEU A 257 8.03 -17.24 13.09
CA LEU A 257 6.56 -17.16 13.14
C LEU A 257 5.96 -18.41 13.82
N ASN A 258 5.04 -18.16 14.75
CA ASN A 258 4.37 -19.23 15.50
C ASN A 258 3.15 -19.82 14.78
N ARG A 259 2.59 -19.12 13.79
CA ARG A 259 1.34 -19.52 13.12
C ARG A 259 1.59 -20.05 11.71
N LYS A 260 1.25 -21.30 11.47
CA LYS A 260 1.33 -21.91 10.14
C LYS A 260 0.62 -21.13 9.04
N SER A 261 -0.49 -20.44 9.39
CA SER A 261 -1.24 -19.61 8.43
C SER A 261 -0.45 -18.37 7.97
N GLU A 262 0.40 -17.81 8.81
CA GLU A 262 1.25 -16.68 8.49
C GLU A 262 2.38 -17.09 7.55
N ILE A 263 3.03 -18.22 7.86
CA ILE A 263 4.06 -18.79 6.98
C ILE A 263 3.47 -19.09 5.58
N LYS A 264 2.29 -19.73 5.52
CA LYS A 264 1.62 -20.02 4.24
C LYS A 264 1.37 -18.75 3.42
N ARG A 265 0.92 -17.67 4.05
CA ARG A 265 0.72 -16.37 3.37
C ARG A 265 2.04 -15.80 2.88
N GLY A 266 3.06 -15.80 3.71
CA GLY A 266 4.40 -15.33 3.34
C GLY A 266 4.98 -16.07 2.13
N LEU A 267 4.86 -17.39 2.10
CA LEU A 267 5.28 -18.21 0.94
C LEU A 267 4.54 -17.81 -0.35
N ILE A 268 3.24 -17.53 -0.28
CA ILE A 268 2.44 -17.06 -1.43
C ILE A 268 2.92 -15.68 -1.90
N HIS A 269 3.26 -14.78 -0.99
CA HIS A 269 3.77 -13.45 -1.32
C HIS A 269 5.09 -13.49 -2.08
N MET A 270 5.92 -14.52 -1.85
CA MET A 270 7.17 -14.70 -2.57
C MET A 270 7.01 -15.12 -4.04
N HIS A 271 5.82 -15.57 -4.47
CA HIS A 271 5.62 -16.10 -5.84
C HIS A 271 6.03 -15.09 -6.94
N GLY A 272 5.73 -13.81 -6.75
CA GLY A 272 6.06 -12.75 -7.70
C GLY A 272 7.56 -12.45 -7.79
N LEU A 273 8.31 -12.72 -6.71
CA LEU A 273 9.74 -12.45 -6.64
C LEU A 273 10.55 -13.18 -7.73
N TYR A 274 10.11 -14.38 -8.10
CA TYR A 274 10.81 -15.24 -9.06
C TYR A 274 10.22 -15.16 -10.49
N SER A 275 9.33 -14.21 -10.76
CA SER A 275 8.73 -14.05 -12.09
C SER A 275 9.80 -13.78 -13.16
N GLY A 276 9.70 -14.47 -14.31
CA GLY A 276 10.66 -14.33 -15.42
C GLY A 276 11.95 -15.13 -15.28
N LEU A 277 12.19 -15.86 -14.17
CA LEU A 277 13.33 -16.76 -14.05
C LEU A 277 13.07 -18.10 -14.77
N LYS A 278 14.15 -18.78 -15.22
CA LYS A 278 14.12 -20.08 -15.88
C LYS A 278 13.31 -21.13 -15.09
N ASP A 279 13.49 -21.19 -13.77
CA ASP A 279 12.84 -22.16 -12.88
C ASP A 279 11.65 -21.59 -12.09
N ALA A 280 11.08 -20.44 -12.48
CA ALA A 280 10.00 -19.77 -11.76
C ALA A 280 8.80 -20.68 -11.45
N ARG A 281 8.43 -21.58 -12.38
CA ARG A 281 7.34 -22.54 -12.18
C ARG A 281 7.66 -23.54 -11.06
N LYS A 282 8.87 -24.10 -11.07
CA LYS A 282 9.33 -25.07 -10.08
C LYS A 282 9.40 -24.43 -8.69
N ILE A 283 9.95 -23.23 -8.60
CA ILE A 283 10.03 -22.46 -7.35
C ILE A 283 8.63 -22.20 -6.79
N ARG A 284 7.66 -21.77 -7.62
CA ARG A 284 6.28 -21.54 -7.16
C ARG A 284 5.61 -22.82 -6.65
N VAL A 285 5.87 -23.97 -7.25
CA VAL A 285 5.37 -25.26 -6.76
C VAL A 285 5.96 -25.59 -5.38
N LEU A 286 7.26 -25.37 -5.18
CA LEU A 286 7.93 -25.58 -3.88
C LEU A 286 7.34 -24.66 -2.81
N LEU A 287 7.13 -23.37 -3.10
CA LEU A 287 6.54 -22.40 -2.19
C LEU A 287 5.07 -22.68 -1.87
N SER A 288 4.34 -23.33 -2.78
CA SER A 288 2.93 -23.68 -2.56
C SER A 288 2.76 -24.90 -1.64
N ASN A 289 3.79 -25.70 -1.45
CA ASN A 289 3.73 -26.94 -0.66
C ASN A 289 4.29 -26.74 0.75
N PHE A 290 3.43 -26.29 1.66
CA PHE A 290 3.81 -26.02 3.06
C PHE A 290 4.45 -27.23 3.79
N ASN A 291 4.06 -28.46 3.47
CA ASN A 291 4.61 -29.64 4.13
C ASN A 291 6.11 -29.85 3.85
N TYR A 292 6.63 -29.25 2.80
CA TYR A 292 8.05 -29.30 2.41
C TYR A 292 8.80 -27.99 2.69
N PHE A 293 8.24 -27.11 3.52
CA PHE A 293 8.75 -25.77 3.80
C PHE A 293 10.28 -25.73 4.03
N LYS A 294 10.81 -26.55 4.96
CA LYS A 294 12.26 -26.57 5.26
C LYS A 294 13.10 -27.09 4.08
N LYS A 295 12.59 -28.06 3.33
CA LYS A 295 13.27 -28.62 2.14
C LYS A 295 13.21 -27.65 0.97
N ALA A 296 12.11 -26.90 0.83
CA ALA A 296 11.92 -25.91 -0.23
C ALA A 296 13.01 -24.82 -0.20
N LYS A 297 13.44 -24.36 0.98
CA LYS A 297 14.53 -23.38 1.12
C LYS A 297 15.76 -23.81 0.34
N ASN A 298 16.29 -25.01 0.66
CA ASN A 298 17.54 -25.50 0.06
C ASN A 298 17.41 -25.75 -1.44
N GLU A 299 16.28 -26.29 -1.88
CA GLU A 299 16.02 -26.51 -3.31
C GLU A 299 15.93 -25.19 -4.08
N ILE A 300 15.26 -24.16 -3.54
CA ILE A 300 15.15 -22.85 -4.18
C ILE A 300 16.54 -22.18 -4.26
N ILE A 301 17.32 -22.22 -3.18
CA ILE A 301 18.67 -21.66 -3.16
C ILE A 301 19.54 -22.34 -4.22
N SER A 302 19.52 -23.68 -4.29
CA SER A 302 20.26 -24.42 -5.31
C SER A 302 19.85 -24.06 -6.74
N LEU A 303 18.54 -23.82 -6.99
CA LEU A 303 18.07 -23.37 -8.29
C LEU A 303 18.55 -21.96 -8.63
N LEU A 304 18.64 -21.06 -7.65
CA LEU A 304 19.16 -19.71 -7.85
C LEU A 304 20.68 -19.73 -8.11
N ASP A 305 21.47 -20.54 -7.38
CA ASP A 305 22.93 -20.66 -7.58
C ASP A 305 23.24 -21.17 -8.98
N ASN A 306 22.50 -22.16 -9.50
CA ASN A 306 22.70 -22.71 -10.84
C ASN A 306 22.41 -21.70 -11.96
N GLN A 307 21.51 -20.73 -11.76
CA GLN A 307 21.21 -19.70 -12.77
C GLN A 307 22.33 -18.67 -12.91
N TYR A 308 23.08 -18.39 -11.85
CA TYR A 308 24.21 -17.46 -11.89
C TYR A 308 25.50 -18.09 -12.44
N SER A 309 25.63 -19.43 -12.35
CA SER A 309 26.78 -20.14 -12.93
C SER A 309 26.69 -20.39 -14.44
N GLU A 310 25.49 -20.28 -15.05
CA GLU A 310 25.30 -20.37 -16.52
C GLU A 310 25.57 -19.04 -17.26
N VAL A 311 25.73 -17.92 -16.54
CA VAL A 311 25.91 -16.55 -17.11
C VAL A 311 27.35 -16.05 -16.91
N ALA A 312 28.20 -16.79 -16.18
CA ALA A 312 29.63 -16.54 -16.02
C ALA A 312 30.44 -17.35 -17.02
#